data_05b6c7bf034473f91e57c9ec63ddee65
#
_entry.id   05b6c7bf034473f91e57c9ec63ddee65
#
_cell.length_a   1.000
_cell.length_b   1.000
_cell.length_c   1.000
_cell.angle_alpha   90.00
_cell.angle_beta   90.00
_cell.angle_gamma   90.00
#
_symmetry.space_group_name_H-M   'P 1'
#
loop_
_entity.id
_entity.type
_entity.pdbx_description
1 polymer ?
#
loop_
_entity_poly.entity_id
_entity_poly.type
_entity_poly.pdbx_seq_one_letter_code
_entity_poly.pdbx_strand_id
1 'polypeptide(L)'
;RHYGYRIFTYQNIRDINERLYQYCRNYSEDAFRYGAKRIIAYDENKSPFRIRFSIMHELGHIMLGHSRECAYNEQQANFFASNILAPRMAIHFAQCRNEDDVSSVFQISREAGSYAFQNYRLWKESAAREVSDVDEAMYRHFYHDEREEFIYSIKPCMICGETIYNSSEDLCLHCRMEHIRRQHTPLYTSRND
;
A
#
# COMPACT_ATOMS: atom_id res chain seq x y z
N ARG A 1 -14.65 5.13 -13.15
CA ARG A 1 -15.79 4.18 -13.34
C ARG A 1 -15.81 3.22 -12.17
N HIS A 2 -16.95 3.01 -11.57
CA HIS A 2 -17.17 2.05 -10.49
C HIS A 2 -17.41 0.67 -11.13
N TYR A 3 -16.48 -0.26 -10.99
CA TYR A 3 -16.60 -1.60 -11.59
C TYR A 3 -17.62 -2.50 -10.90
N GLY A 4 -18.23 -2.04 -9.80
CA GLY A 4 -19.29 -2.75 -9.07
C GLY A 4 -18.81 -3.99 -8.32
N TYR A 5 -17.49 -4.14 -8.09
CA TYR A 5 -16.96 -5.20 -7.23
C TYR A 5 -17.10 -4.83 -5.76
N ARG A 6 -17.43 -5.85 -4.94
CA ARG A 6 -17.49 -5.76 -3.48
C ARG A 6 -16.36 -6.59 -2.88
N ILE A 7 -15.77 -6.10 -1.81
CA ILE A 7 -14.65 -6.75 -1.13
C ILE A 7 -15.18 -7.34 0.18
N PHE A 8 -14.88 -8.62 0.43
CA PHE A 8 -15.28 -9.37 1.61
C PHE A 8 -14.09 -10.12 2.21
N THR A 9 -14.11 -10.34 3.52
CA THR A 9 -13.22 -11.31 4.13
C THR A 9 -13.68 -12.73 3.82
N TYR A 10 -12.80 -13.71 3.93
CA TYR A 10 -13.21 -15.12 3.83
C TYR A 10 -14.21 -15.48 4.91
N GLN A 11 -14.09 -14.92 6.14
CA GLN A 11 -15.07 -15.14 7.19
C GLN A 11 -16.45 -14.59 6.82
N ASN A 12 -16.53 -13.37 6.27
CA ASN A 12 -17.81 -12.83 5.80
C ASN A 12 -18.47 -13.70 4.72
N ILE A 13 -17.66 -14.26 3.80
CA ILE A 13 -18.17 -15.19 2.79
C ILE A 13 -18.68 -16.48 3.44
N ARG A 14 -17.96 -17.01 4.41
CA ARG A 14 -18.33 -18.22 5.14
C ARG A 14 -19.67 -18.06 5.84
N ASP A 15 -19.87 -16.94 6.54
CA ASP A 15 -21.12 -16.65 7.27
C ASP A 15 -22.33 -16.55 6.35
N ILE A 16 -22.14 -16.14 5.09
CA ILE A 16 -23.20 -16.00 4.09
C ILE A 16 -23.39 -17.30 3.30
N ASN A 17 -22.30 -17.96 2.90
CA ASN A 17 -22.32 -19.10 1.99
C ASN A 17 -21.05 -19.97 2.13
N GLU A 18 -21.18 -21.03 2.93
CA GLU A 18 -20.09 -21.99 3.18
C GLU A 18 -19.54 -22.63 1.88
N ARG A 19 -20.38 -22.94 0.89
CA ARG A 19 -19.92 -23.53 -0.38
C ARG A 19 -19.05 -22.55 -1.17
N LEU A 20 -19.41 -21.29 -1.19
CA LEU A 20 -18.61 -20.25 -1.85
C LEU A 20 -17.30 -20.04 -1.12
N TYR A 21 -17.30 -20.06 0.22
CA TYR A 21 -16.09 -19.99 1.02
C TYR A 21 -15.12 -21.12 0.68
N GLN A 22 -15.60 -22.36 0.68
CA GLN A 22 -14.77 -23.53 0.32
C GLN A 22 -14.22 -23.41 -1.10
N TYR A 23 -15.03 -22.93 -2.03
CA TYR A 23 -14.60 -22.67 -3.40
C TYR A 23 -13.44 -21.64 -3.44
N CYS A 24 -13.60 -20.49 -2.78
CA CYS A 24 -12.57 -19.45 -2.73
C CYS A 24 -11.26 -19.97 -2.10
N ARG A 25 -11.35 -20.66 -0.97
CA ARG A 25 -10.19 -21.22 -0.24
C ARG A 25 -9.43 -22.28 -1.03
N ASN A 26 -10.11 -23.07 -1.83
CA ASN A 26 -9.47 -24.08 -2.68
C ASN A 26 -8.68 -23.47 -3.84
N TYR A 27 -9.03 -22.24 -4.25
CA TYR A 27 -8.32 -21.53 -5.32
C TYR A 27 -7.14 -20.72 -4.79
N SER A 28 -7.30 -20.03 -3.67
CA SER A 28 -6.25 -19.17 -3.14
C SER A 28 -6.31 -19.08 -1.61
N GLU A 29 -5.14 -19.08 -1.01
CA GLU A 29 -4.98 -18.83 0.44
C GLU A 29 -5.00 -17.35 0.79
N ASP A 30 -4.80 -16.45 -0.17
CA ASP A 30 -4.63 -15.02 0.06
C ASP A 30 -5.85 -14.20 -0.34
N ALA A 31 -6.21 -14.23 -1.61
CA ALA A 31 -7.40 -13.58 -2.14
C ALA A 31 -7.89 -14.30 -3.39
N PHE A 32 -9.16 -14.15 -3.69
CA PHE A 32 -9.81 -14.77 -4.83
C PHE A 32 -10.86 -13.84 -5.43
N ARG A 33 -10.85 -13.73 -6.75
CA ARG A 33 -11.84 -13.01 -7.54
C ARG A 33 -12.95 -13.94 -8.04
N TYR A 34 -14.18 -13.68 -7.64
CA TYR A 34 -15.36 -14.35 -8.16
C TYR A 34 -16.12 -13.44 -9.14
N GLY A 35 -15.76 -13.54 -10.42
CA GLY A 35 -16.24 -12.63 -11.48
C GLY A 35 -17.76 -12.66 -11.67
N ALA A 36 -18.40 -13.83 -11.58
CA ALA A 36 -19.85 -14.01 -11.77
C ALA A 36 -20.69 -13.18 -10.77
N LYS A 37 -20.18 -12.93 -9.55
CA LYS A 37 -20.85 -12.12 -8.53
C LYS A 37 -20.15 -10.78 -8.26
N ARG A 38 -19.09 -10.46 -8.98
CA ARG A 38 -18.27 -9.26 -8.79
C ARG A 38 -17.81 -9.12 -7.33
N ILE A 39 -17.17 -10.17 -6.83
CA ILE A 39 -16.63 -10.23 -5.47
C ILE A 39 -15.13 -10.42 -5.56
N ILE A 40 -14.40 -9.74 -4.67
CA ILE A 40 -13.05 -10.06 -4.25
C ILE A 40 -13.13 -10.52 -2.80
N ALA A 41 -12.72 -11.76 -2.53
CA ALA A 41 -12.64 -12.30 -1.18
C ALA A 41 -11.17 -12.44 -0.77
N TYR A 42 -10.83 -12.15 0.49
CA TYR A 42 -9.46 -12.23 1.00
C TYR A 42 -9.38 -12.85 2.39
N ASP A 43 -8.21 -13.41 2.74
CA ASP A 43 -7.93 -13.95 4.07
C ASP A 43 -7.51 -12.81 5.02
N GLU A 44 -8.39 -12.49 5.96
CA GLU A 44 -8.18 -11.46 6.98
C GLU A 44 -7.09 -11.80 8.02
N ASN A 45 -6.65 -13.06 8.07
CA ASN A 45 -5.60 -13.52 8.99
C ASN A 45 -4.18 -13.28 8.46
N LYS A 46 -4.05 -12.81 7.21
CA LYS A 46 -2.76 -12.43 6.63
C LYS A 46 -2.33 -11.05 7.14
N SER A 47 -1.05 -10.71 6.99
CA SER A 47 -0.57 -9.37 7.34
C SER A 47 -1.28 -8.29 6.51
N PRO A 48 -1.50 -7.07 7.05
CA PRO A 48 -2.13 -5.98 6.31
C PRO A 48 -1.47 -5.68 4.97
N PHE A 49 -0.15 -5.83 4.87
CA PHE A 49 0.62 -5.62 3.64
C PHE A 49 0.28 -6.66 2.57
N ARG A 50 0.17 -7.94 2.99
CA ARG A 50 -0.18 -9.04 2.10
C ARG A 50 -1.64 -8.92 1.64
N ILE A 51 -2.56 -8.58 2.54
CA ILE A 51 -3.97 -8.31 2.21
C ILE A 51 -4.07 -7.20 1.15
N ARG A 52 -3.41 -6.08 1.36
CA ARG A 52 -3.40 -4.96 0.43
C ARG A 52 -2.90 -5.37 -0.95
N PHE A 53 -1.77 -6.09 -0.99
CA PHE A 53 -1.19 -6.56 -2.24
C PHE A 53 -2.11 -7.51 -2.97
N SER A 54 -2.67 -8.52 -2.27
CA SER A 54 -3.55 -9.53 -2.86
C SER A 54 -4.84 -8.90 -3.42
N ILE A 55 -5.44 -7.93 -2.71
CA ILE A 55 -6.61 -7.20 -3.22
C ILE A 55 -6.26 -6.41 -4.49
N MET A 56 -5.10 -5.73 -4.53
CA MET A 56 -4.66 -4.98 -5.72
C MET A 56 -4.29 -5.89 -6.88
N HIS A 57 -3.76 -7.08 -6.61
CA HIS A 57 -3.48 -8.10 -7.60
C HIS A 57 -4.78 -8.58 -8.28
N GLU A 58 -5.81 -8.93 -7.50
CA GLU A 58 -7.12 -9.32 -8.04
C GLU A 58 -7.78 -8.17 -8.82
N LEU A 59 -7.62 -6.93 -8.33
CA LEU A 59 -8.05 -5.74 -9.06
C LEU A 59 -7.29 -5.59 -10.38
N GLY A 60 -6.00 -5.91 -10.41
CA GLY A 60 -5.19 -5.94 -11.61
C GLY A 60 -5.77 -6.85 -12.69
N HIS A 61 -6.15 -8.08 -12.34
CA HIS A 61 -6.83 -8.98 -13.27
C HIS A 61 -8.13 -8.40 -13.82
N ILE A 62 -8.90 -7.69 -12.99
CA ILE A 62 -10.15 -7.05 -13.42
C ILE A 62 -9.88 -5.90 -14.39
N MET A 63 -8.95 -5.02 -14.04
CA MET A 63 -8.63 -3.81 -14.81
C MET A 63 -8.00 -4.13 -16.16
N LEU A 64 -7.20 -5.20 -16.22
CA LEU A 64 -6.52 -5.67 -17.43
C LEU A 64 -7.37 -6.64 -18.27
N GLY A 65 -8.59 -6.98 -17.78
CA GLY A 65 -9.51 -7.85 -18.53
C GLY A 65 -9.08 -9.30 -18.61
N HIS A 66 -8.30 -9.80 -17.65
CA HIS A 66 -7.80 -11.18 -17.66
C HIS A 66 -8.94 -12.17 -17.46
N SER A 67 -9.14 -13.04 -18.44
CA SER A 67 -10.15 -14.12 -18.43
C SER A 67 -9.59 -15.50 -18.14
N ARG A 68 -8.26 -15.66 -18.17
CA ARG A 68 -7.55 -16.93 -17.96
C ARG A 68 -6.40 -16.72 -16.98
N GLU A 69 -6.13 -17.76 -16.19
CA GLU A 69 -4.92 -17.84 -15.39
C GLU A 69 -3.78 -18.34 -16.26
N CYS A 70 -2.73 -17.55 -16.42
CA CYS A 70 -1.48 -17.93 -17.06
C CYS A 70 -0.34 -17.07 -16.49
N ALA A 71 0.89 -17.57 -16.58
CA ALA A 71 2.06 -16.90 -16.02
C ALA A 71 2.21 -15.42 -16.46
N TYR A 72 1.85 -15.12 -17.70
CA TYR A 72 1.89 -13.75 -18.22
C TYR A 72 0.87 -12.85 -17.54
N ASN A 73 -0.38 -13.29 -17.36
CA ASN A 73 -1.42 -12.51 -16.69
C ASN A 73 -1.12 -12.32 -15.20
N GLU A 74 -0.54 -13.32 -14.54
CA GLU A 74 -0.07 -13.23 -13.15
C GLU A 74 1.02 -12.17 -13.02
N GLN A 75 2.00 -12.18 -13.92
CA GLN A 75 3.05 -11.17 -13.94
C GLN A 75 2.49 -9.75 -14.15
N GLN A 76 1.53 -9.59 -15.06
CA GLN A 76 0.87 -8.30 -15.30
C GLN A 76 0.07 -7.82 -14.07
N ALA A 77 -0.64 -8.73 -13.39
CA ALA A 77 -1.38 -8.40 -12.18
C ALA A 77 -0.43 -8.01 -11.02
N ASN A 78 0.70 -8.72 -10.87
CA ASN A 78 1.74 -8.37 -9.90
C ASN A 78 2.35 -6.99 -10.20
N PHE A 79 2.65 -6.73 -11.47
CA PHE A 79 3.17 -5.43 -11.91
C PHE A 79 2.15 -4.31 -11.65
N PHE A 80 0.89 -4.53 -11.96
CA PHE A 80 -0.19 -3.58 -11.66
C PHE A 80 -0.27 -3.29 -10.16
N ALA A 81 -0.36 -4.33 -9.32
CA ALA A 81 -0.46 -4.20 -7.87
C ALA A 81 0.74 -3.42 -7.29
N SER A 82 1.96 -3.76 -7.71
CA SER A 82 3.18 -3.10 -7.27
C SER A 82 3.17 -1.61 -7.61
N ASN A 83 2.76 -1.23 -8.82
CA ASN A 83 2.76 0.16 -9.27
C ASN A 83 1.60 1.00 -8.70
N ILE A 84 0.49 0.37 -8.32
CA ILE A 84 -0.59 1.06 -7.59
C ILE A 84 -0.20 1.31 -6.14
N LEU A 85 0.45 0.35 -5.49
CA LEU A 85 0.86 0.46 -4.09
C LEU A 85 2.11 1.31 -3.87
N ALA A 86 2.98 1.39 -4.87
CA ALA A 86 4.18 2.23 -4.89
C ALA A 86 4.29 2.96 -6.24
N PRO A 87 3.51 4.02 -6.45
CA PRO A 87 3.52 4.77 -7.71
C PRO A 87 4.88 5.44 -7.96
N ARG A 88 5.32 5.47 -9.22
CA ARG A 88 6.62 6.01 -9.62
C ARG A 88 6.89 7.44 -9.15
N MET A 89 5.87 8.31 -9.17
CA MET A 89 5.98 9.67 -8.64
C MET A 89 6.19 9.67 -7.12
N ALA A 90 5.47 8.80 -6.39
CA ALA A 90 5.63 8.66 -4.95
C ALA A 90 7.02 8.12 -4.58
N ILE A 91 7.55 7.15 -5.34
CA ILE A 91 8.94 6.65 -5.20
C ILE A 91 9.94 7.80 -5.41
N HIS A 92 9.69 8.66 -6.41
CA HIS A 92 10.55 9.81 -6.72
C HIS A 92 10.59 10.80 -5.55
N PHE A 93 9.43 11.24 -5.08
CA PHE A 93 9.33 12.22 -3.98
C PHE A 93 9.73 11.65 -2.62
N ALA A 94 9.57 10.33 -2.41
CA ALA A 94 10.10 9.62 -1.24
C ALA A 94 11.63 9.41 -1.32
N GLN A 95 12.28 9.78 -2.44
CA GLN A 95 13.72 9.66 -2.66
C GLN A 95 14.26 8.22 -2.46
N CYS A 96 13.47 7.21 -2.79
CA CYS A 96 13.89 5.83 -2.70
C CYS A 96 15.05 5.55 -3.68
N ARG A 97 16.08 4.83 -3.20
CA ARG A 97 17.32 4.57 -3.93
C ARG A 97 17.39 3.16 -4.50
N ASN A 98 16.62 2.24 -3.92
CA ASN A 98 16.59 0.83 -4.25
C ASN A 98 15.24 0.20 -3.88
N GLU A 99 15.08 -1.09 -4.18
CA GLU A 99 13.87 -1.86 -3.88
C GLU A 99 13.59 -2.01 -2.38
N ASP A 100 14.62 -2.01 -1.54
CA ASP A 100 14.46 -2.13 -0.09
C ASP A 100 13.89 -0.84 0.51
N ASP A 101 14.31 0.33 0.02
CA ASP A 101 13.71 1.61 0.38
C ASP A 101 12.22 1.63 -0.02
N VAL A 102 11.90 1.20 -1.25
CA VAL A 102 10.51 1.13 -1.74
C VAL A 102 9.68 0.17 -0.89
N SER A 103 10.20 -1.02 -0.60
CA SER A 103 9.55 -2.01 0.24
C SER A 103 9.22 -1.44 1.63
N SER A 104 10.19 -0.77 2.24
CA SER A 104 10.05 -0.16 3.58
C SER A 104 9.06 0.99 3.60
N VAL A 105 9.21 1.97 2.69
CA VAL A 105 8.39 3.19 2.65
C VAL A 105 6.93 2.87 2.33
N PHE A 106 6.69 2.00 1.34
CA PHE A 106 5.35 1.68 0.87
C PHE A 106 4.75 0.43 1.52
N GLN A 107 5.51 -0.23 2.40
CA GLN A 107 5.06 -1.41 3.13
C GLN A 107 4.52 -2.50 2.20
N ILE A 108 5.33 -2.88 1.23
CA ILE A 108 5.10 -3.98 0.29
C ILE A 108 6.26 -4.99 0.39
N SER A 109 6.09 -6.18 -0.20
CA SER A 109 7.18 -7.16 -0.23
C SER A 109 8.37 -6.62 -1.03
N ARG A 110 9.58 -7.13 -0.77
CA ARG A 110 10.77 -6.79 -1.54
C ARG A 110 10.60 -7.09 -3.04
N GLU A 111 9.94 -8.19 -3.37
CA GLU A 111 9.62 -8.56 -4.74
C GLU A 111 8.71 -7.51 -5.42
N ALA A 112 7.62 -7.09 -4.75
CA ALA A 112 6.77 -6.02 -5.24
C ALA A 112 7.52 -4.69 -5.35
N GLY A 113 8.39 -4.39 -4.37
CA GLY A 113 9.29 -3.22 -4.40
C GLY A 113 10.23 -3.24 -5.60
N SER A 114 10.76 -4.41 -5.97
CA SER A 114 11.61 -4.58 -7.15
C SER A 114 10.87 -4.25 -8.45
N TYR A 115 9.64 -4.75 -8.63
CA TYR A 115 8.82 -4.40 -9.80
C TYR A 115 8.53 -2.89 -9.87
N ALA A 116 8.13 -2.29 -8.76
CA ALA A 116 7.82 -0.86 -8.71
C ALA A 116 9.08 -0.01 -8.96
N PHE A 117 10.22 -0.36 -8.36
CA PHE A 117 11.48 0.35 -8.53
C PHE A 117 12.04 0.23 -9.95
N GLN A 118 11.92 -0.94 -10.59
CA GLN A 118 12.29 -1.12 -11.98
C GLN A 118 11.47 -0.20 -12.91
N ASN A 119 10.14 -0.15 -12.71
CA ASN A 119 9.29 0.77 -13.45
C ASN A 119 9.66 2.24 -13.21
N TYR A 120 9.95 2.62 -11.97
CA TYR A 120 10.42 3.95 -11.62
C TYR A 120 11.72 4.32 -12.34
N ARG A 121 12.69 3.42 -12.40
CA ARG A 121 13.96 3.67 -13.10
C ARG A 121 13.74 3.93 -14.59
N LEU A 122 12.98 3.08 -15.27
CA LEU A 122 12.64 3.26 -16.69
C LEU A 122 11.90 4.59 -16.93
N TRP A 123 10.96 4.93 -16.06
CA TRP A 123 10.27 6.19 -16.12
C TRP A 123 11.20 7.39 -15.93
N LYS A 124 12.10 7.34 -14.95
CA LYS A 124 13.04 8.43 -14.66
C LYS A 124 13.94 8.73 -15.85
N GLU A 125 14.36 7.72 -16.59
CA GLU A 125 15.15 7.89 -17.81
C GLU A 125 14.35 8.54 -18.94
N SER A 126 13.04 8.27 -19.04
CA SER A 126 12.15 8.88 -20.03
C SER A 126 11.63 10.25 -19.61
N ALA A 127 11.27 10.46 -18.36
CA ALA A 127 10.76 11.72 -17.82
C ALA A 127 11.77 12.87 -17.86
N ALA A 128 13.07 12.56 -17.94
CA ALA A 128 14.11 13.55 -18.22
C ALA A 128 13.94 14.22 -19.59
N ARG A 129 13.14 13.65 -20.49
CA ARG A 129 12.89 14.15 -21.84
C ARG A 129 11.49 14.75 -21.99
N GLU A 130 10.49 14.11 -21.39
CA GLU A 130 9.09 14.51 -21.49
C GLU A 130 8.27 13.98 -20.30
N VAL A 131 7.46 14.85 -19.68
CA VAL A 131 6.48 14.49 -18.65
C VAL A 131 5.16 14.19 -19.33
N SER A 132 4.58 13.02 -19.06
CA SER A 132 3.32 12.61 -19.68
C SER A 132 2.10 13.18 -18.92
N ASP A 133 0.93 13.23 -19.58
CA ASP A 133 -0.35 13.62 -18.95
C ASP A 133 -0.68 12.75 -17.73
N VAL A 134 -0.26 11.47 -17.73
CA VAL A 134 -0.43 10.56 -16.60
C VAL A 134 0.44 10.99 -15.41
N ASP A 135 1.65 11.48 -15.67
CA ASP A 135 2.55 11.99 -14.63
C ASP A 135 2.00 13.28 -14.02
N GLU A 136 1.49 14.18 -14.84
CA GLU A 136 0.83 15.40 -14.35
C GLU A 136 -0.42 15.07 -13.51
N ALA A 137 -1.27 14.16 -13.98
CA ALA A 137 -2.44 13.71 -13.23
C ALA A 137 -2.06 13.07 -11.90
N MET A 138 -1.00 12.26 -11.89
CA MET A 138 -0.47 11.63 -10.68
C MET A 138 0.12 12.69 -9.72
N TYR A 139 0.88 13.65 -10.23
CA TYR A 139 1.41 14.75 -9.43
C TYR A 139 0.29 15.53 -8.75
N ARG A 140 -0.73 15.97 -9.51
CA ARG A 140 -1.89 16.71 -8.99
C ARG A 140 -2.67 15.91 -7.94
N HIS A 141 -2.73 14.59 -8.09
CA HIS A 141 -3.43 13.71 -7.13
C HIS A 141 -2.74 13.66 -5.77
N PHE A 142 -1.42 13.71 -5.74
CA PHE A 142 -0.63 13.60 -4.51
C PHE A 142 -0.18 14.96 -3.97
N TYR A 143 -0.25 16.04 -4.76
CA TYR A 143 0.14 17.38 -4.31
C TYR A 143 -0.95 17.99 -3.43
N HIS A 144 -0.53 18.51 -2.27
CA HIS A 144 -1.44 19.15 -1.32
C HIS A 144 -1.17 20.65 -1.29
N ASP A 145 -2.09 21.45 -1.85
CA ASP A 145 -1.92 22.89 -2.05
C ASP A 145 -1.67 23.67 -0.75
N GLU A 146 -2.44 23.36 0.33
CA GLU A 146 -2.30 24.05 1.62
C GLU A 146 -0.96 23.78 2.32
N ARG A 147 -0.31 22.65 2.01
CA ARG A 147 0.98 22.28 2.57
C ARG A 147 2.15 22.55 1.64
N GLU A 148 1.83 22.89 0.38
CA GLU A 148 2.80 23.09 -0.70
C GLU A 148 3.79 21.91 -0.85
N GLU A 149 3.30 20.68 -0.60
CA GLU A 149 4.14 19.48 -0.67
C GLU A 149 3.44 18.29 -1.33
N PHE A 150 4.24 17.38 -1.91
CA PHE A 150 3.78 16.11 -2.44
C PHE A 150 3.62 15.09 -1.30
N ILE A 151 2.40 14.56 -1.11
CA ILE A 151 2.07 13.65 -0.01
C ILE A 151 1.94 12.23 -0.54
N TYR A 152 2.91 11.37 -0.22
CA TYR A 152 2.93 9.97 -0.63
C TYR A 152 2.57 8.99 0.50
N SER A 153 2.53 9.45 1.76
CA SER A 153 2.06 8.64 2.87
C SER A 153 1.34 9.48 3.92
N ILE A 154 0.27 8.92 4.47
CA ILE A 154 -0.52 9.51 5.54
C ILE A 154 -0.81 8.43 6.57
N LYS A 155 -0.55 8.70 7.84
CA LYS A 155 -0.90 7.80 8.95
C LYS A 155 -1.18 8.55 10.25
N PRO A 156 -1.98 8.01 11.17
CA PRO A 156 -2.17 8.60 12.48
C PRO A 156 -0.97 8.33 13.40
N CYS A 157 -0.65 9.27 14.26
CA CYS A 157 0.27 9.07 15.37
C CYS A 157 -0.30 8.03 16.35
N MET A 158 0.49 7.04 16.73
CA MET A 158 0.06 5.94 17.62
C MET A 158 -0.32 6.42 19.05
N ILE A 159 0.13 7.61 19.46
CA ILE A 159 -0.16 8.14 20.81
C ILE A 159 -1.33 9.13 20.79
N CYS A 160 -1.30 10.14 19.94
CA CYS A 160 -2.26 11.24 19.98
C CYS A 160 -3.25 11.28 18.80
N GLY A 161 -3.07 10.40 17.79
CA GLY A 161 -3.93 10.37 16.60
C GLY A 161 -3.64 11.49 15.59
N GLU A 162 -2.72 12.41 15.87
CA GLU A 162 -2.32 13.48 14.94
C GLU A 162 -1.85 12.90 13.61
N THR A 163 -2.20 13.55 12.52
CA THR A 163 -1.83 13.08 11.18
C THR A 163 -0.34 13.30 10.91
N ILE A 164 0.35 12.23 10.53
CA ILE A 164 1.75 12.23 10.12
C ILE A 164 1.80 12.07 8.60
N TYR A 165 2.52 12.97 7.94
CA TYR A 165 2.74 12.95 6.49
C TYR A 165 4.17 12.57 6.16
N ASN A 166 4.36 11.84 5.05
CA ASN A 166 5.66 11.55 4.44
C ASN A 166 6.75 11.03 5.40
N SER A 167 6.37 10.24 6.40
CA SER A 167 7.29 9.77 7.43
C SER A 167 7.17 8.27 7.66
N SER A 168 8.31 7.61 7.90
CA SER A 168 8.38 6.24 8.40
C SER A 168 8.06 6.12 9.89
N GLU A 169 8.16 7.23 10.64
CA GLU A 169 7.96 7.30 12.09
C GLU A 169 6.49 7.08 12.48
N ASP A 170 6.24 6.32 13.54
CA ASP A 170 4.89 6.05 14.04
C ASP A 170 4.40 7.09 15.07
N LEU A 171 5.26 8.01 15.46
CA LEU A 171 4.95 9.11 16.37
C LEU A 171 5.11 10.45 15.66
N CYS A 172 4.18 11.37 15.89
CA CYS A 172 4.36 12.77 15.49
C CYS A 172 5.53 13.42 16.25
N LEU A 173 6.05 14.52 15.73
CA LEU A 173 7.20 15.20 16.32
C LEU A 173 6.96 15.55 17.79
N HIS A 174 5.76 16.04 18.14
CA HIS A 174 5.40 16.37 19.51
C HIS A 174 5.50 15.16 20.44
N CYS A 175 4.84 14.05 20.12
CA CYS A 175 4.87 12.83 20.94
C CYS A 175 6.28 12.23 21.06
N ARG A 176 7.08 12.30 19.99
CA ARG A 176 8.46 11.86 20.01
C ARG A 176 9.33 12.72 20.94
N MET A 177 9.16 14.04 20.90
CA MET A 177 9.89 14.96 21.80
C MET A 177 9.48 14.76 23.25
N GLU A 178 8.20 14.55 23.54
CA GLU A 178 7.72 14.24 24.90
C GLU A 178 8.27 12.89 25.40
N HIS A 179 8.37 11.88 24.51
CA HIS A 179 8.96 10.58 24.87
C HIS A 179 10.45 10.74 25.24
N ILE A 180 11.22 11.50 24.46
CA ILE A 180 12.63 11.80 24.73
C ILE A 180 12.77 12.56 26.06
N ARG A 181 11.97 13.59 26.30
CA ARG A 181 12.00 14.35 27.56
C ARG A 181 11.79 13.47 28.79
N ARG A 182 10.80 12.56 28.74
CA ARG A 182 10.53 11.62 29.84
C ARG A 182 11.70 10.67 30.12
N GLN A 183 12.42 10.26 29.10
CA GLN A 183 13.60 9.40 29.25
C GLN A 183 14.79 10.15 29.87
N HIS A 184 14.92 11.45 29.64
CA HIS A 184 16.03 12.28 30.09
C HIS A 184 15.72 13.10 31.36
N THR A 185 14.48 13.01 31.92
CA THR A 185 14.17 13.66 33.20
C THR A 185 14.71 12.80 34.35
N PRO A 186 15.69 13.25 35.13
CA PRO A 186 16.18 12.50 36.29
C PRO A 186 15.03 12.26 37.24
N LEU A 187 14.86 11.04 37.72
CA LEU A 187 13.98 10.74 38.85
C LEU A 187 14.56 11.47 40.07
N TYR A 188 14.02 12.65 40.36
CA TYR A 188 14.28 13.34 41.62
C TYR A 188 13.68 12.49 42.73
N THR A 189 14.49 11.60 43.32
CA THR A 189 14.14 10.97 44.58
C THR A 189 14.18 12.06 45.61
N SER A 190 13.02 12.59 46.03
CA SER A 190 12.88 13.35 47.25
C SER A 190 13.28 12.43 48.40
N ARG A 191 14.50 12.56 48.87
CA ARG A 191 14.87 12.15 50.22
C ARG A 191 14.20 13.13 51.13
N ASN A 192 13.11 12.74 51.73
CA ASN A 192 12.62 13.37 52.94
C ASN A 192 13.53 12.89 54.09
N ASP A 193 14.31 13.80 54.62
CA ASP A 193 14.91 13.72 55.97
C ASP A 193 13.82 13.94 57.03
#